data_bae0450cdc390a1a87d55d823755da11
#
_entry.id   bae0450cdc390a1a87d55d823755da11
#
_cell.length_a   1.000
_cell.length_b   1.000
_cell.length_c   1.000
_cell.angle_alpha   90.00
_cell.angle_beta   90.00
_cell.angle_gamma   90.00
#
_symmetry.space_group_name_H-M   'P 1'
#
loop_
_entity.id
_entity.type
_entity.pdbx_description
1 polymer ?
#
loop_
_entity_poly.entity_id
_entity_poly.type
_entity_poly.pdbx_seq_one_letter_code
_entity_poly.pdbx_strand_id
1 'polypeptide(L)'
;MNKKKIVLAEDNSTLSLLLKFRLEKEGYEIFVATDGKEAVDLIENHSPDLILSDIMMPFVSGLEVISHLRNKLDLDTPIIVFSSAGQEEMVLKAFNLGANDFMGKPFSPNELVIRIKRLLGT
;
A
#
# COMPACT_ATOMS: atom_id res chain seq x y z
N MET A 1 12.88 18.23 9.22
CA MET A 1 12.05 18.05 8.02
C MET A 1 11.13 16.88 8.21
N ASN A 2 9.91 17.01 7.75
CA ASN A 2 8.93 15.94 7.90
C ASN A 2 9.20 14.83 6.90
N LYS A 3 9.22 13.59 7.41
CA LYS A 3 9.33 12.42 6.56
C LYS A 3 8.00 12.16 5.86
N LYS A 4 8.05 11.64 4.64
CA LYS A 4 6.86 11.14 3.97
C LYS A 4 6.34 9.91 4.69
N LYS A 5 5.03 9.84 4.88
CA LYS A 5 4.37 8.77 5.62
C LYS A 5 3.80 7.73 4.66
N ILE A 6 4.02 6.46 4.96
CA ILE A 6 3.52 5.35 4.16
C ILE A 6 2.76 4.39 5.08
N VAL A 7 1.55 4.04 4.71
CA VAL A 7 0.80 2.94 5.34
C VAL A 7 1.06 1.69 4.52
N LEU A 8 1.52 0.64 5.19
CA LEU A 8 1.80 -0.67 4.58
C LEU A 8 0.83 -1.69 5.16
N ALA A 9 -0.09 -2.16 4.34
CA ALA A 9 -1.07 -3.19 4.74
C ALA A 9 -0.64 -4.54 4.16
N GLU A 10 -0.15 -5.42 5.02
CA GLU A 10 0.38 -6.72 4.64
C GLU A 10 0.25 -7.68 5.83
N ASP A 11 -0.44 -8.80 5.62
CA ASP A 11 -0.66 -9.79 6.68
C ASP A 11 0.52 -10.75 6.87
N ASN A 12 1.44 -10.84 5.91
CA ASN A 12 2.66 -11.62 6.07
C ASN A 12 3.67 -10.83 6.88
N SER A 13 3.90 -11.22 8.14
CA SER A 13 4.75 -10.44 9.05
C SER A 13 6.22 -10.40 8.61
N THR A 14 6.71 -11.46 7.97
CA THR A 14 8.08 -11.48 7.48
C THR A 14 8.28 -10.44 6.38
N LEU A 15 7.34 -10.40 5.42
CA LEU A 15 7.42 -9.44 4.33
C LEU A 15 7.25 -8.01 4.84
N SER A 16 6.27 -7.77 5.72
CA SER A 16 6.04 -6.41 6.23
C SER A 16 7.22 -5.89 7.02
N LEU A 17 7.87 -6.74 7.81
CA LEU A 17 9.05 -6.35 8.58
C LEU A 17 10.21 -6.00 7.64
N LEU A 18 10.44 -6.83 6.62
CA LEU A 18 11.48 -6.58 5.63
C LEU A 18 11.27 -5.26 4.91
N LEU A 19 10.04 -5.02 4.44
CA LEU A 19 9.71 -3.78 3.73
C LEU A 19 9.80 -2.56 4.64
N LYS A 20 9.31 -2.68 5.87
CA LYS A 20 9.40 -1.59 6.84
C LYS A 20 10.86 -1.17 7.05
N PHE A 21 11.73 -2.16 7.30
CA PHE A 21 13.15 -1.90 7.52
C PHE A 21 13.79 -1.21 6.32
N ARG A 22 13.52 -1.71 5.12
CA ARG A 22 14.09 -1.14 3.90
C ARG A 22 13.59 0.27 3.64
N LEU A 23 12.28 0.51 3.80
CA LEU A 23 11.70 1.81 3.51
C LEU A 23 12.08 2.86 4.56
N GLU A 24 12.25 2.46 5.81
CA GLU A 24 12.75 3.38 6.83
C GLU A 24 14.17 3.83 6.52
N LYS A 25 14.99 2.95 5.95
CA LYS A 25 16.34 3.32 5.51
C LYS A 25 16.31 4.34 4.37
N GLU A 26 15.25 4.32 3.56
CA GLU A 26 15.08 5.30 2.48
C GLU A 26 14.55 6.65 2.98
N GLY A 27 14.26 6.76 4.27
CA GLY A 27 13.85 8.02 4.89
C GLY A 27 12.33 8.16 5.05
N TYR A 28 11.56 7.09 4.87
CA TYR A 28 10.11 7.13 5.05
C TYR A 28 9.70 6.74 6.48
N GLU A 29 8.57 7.25 6.92
CA GLU A 29 7.94 6.84 8.17
C GLU A 29 6.85 5.82 7.82
N ILE A 30 6.96 4.60 8.39
CA ILE A 30 6.13 3.47 7.97
C ILE A 30 5.18 3.06 9.10
N PHE A 31 3.89 2.97 8.75
CA PHE A 31 2.85 2.45 9.64
C PHE A 31 2.35 1.14 9.07
N VAL A 32 2.50 0.04 9.83
CA VAL A 32 2.16 -1.30 9.35
C VAL A 32 0.78 -1.71 9.86
N ALA A 33 -0.06 -2.16 8.93
CA ALA A 33 -1.35 -2.77 9.22
C ALA A 33 -1.30 -4.25 8.83
N THR A 34 -1.93 -5.10 9.61
CA THR A 34 -1.97 -6.54 9.34
C THR A 34 -3.24 -6.96 8.62
N ASP A 35 -4.21 -6.08 8.50
CA ASP A 35 -5.45 -6.31 7.75
C ASP A 35 -5.99 -4.98 7.24
N GLY A 36 -7.05 -5.06 6.42
CA GLY A 36 -7.61 -3.88 5.78
C GLY A 36 -8.31 -2.93 6.74
N LYS A 37 -8.88 -3.45 7.83
CA LYS A 37 -9.53 -2.59 8.82
C LYS A 37 -8.51 -1.71 9.52
N GLU A 38 -7.40 -2.32 9.96
CA GLU A 38 -6.32 -1.59 10.59
C GLU A 38 -5.71 -0.57 9.61
N ALA A 39 -5.61 -0.95 8.33
CA ALA A 39 -5.12 -0.05 7.30
C ALA A 39 -5.98 1.20 7.18
N VAL A 40 -7.31 1.04 7.15
CA VAL A 40 -8.23 2.17 7.07
C VAL A 40 -8.06 3.08 8.30
N ASP A 41 -7.94 2.49 9.48
CA ASP A 41 -7.75 3.28 10.71
C ASP A 41 -6.46 4.09 10.66
N LEU A 42 -5.37 3.48 10.19
CA LEU A 42 -4.09 4.16 10.07
C LEU A 42 -4.12 5.28 9.01
N ILE A 43 -4.82 5.04 7.90
CA ILE A 43 -4.98 6.05 6.85
C ILE A 43 -5.72 7.27 7.43
N GLU A 44 -6.80 7.04 8.15
CA GLU A 44 -7.59 8.14 8.72
C GLU A 44 -6.82 8.89 9.81
N ASN A 45 -6.05 8.18 10.62
CA ASN A 45 -5.33 8.79 11.74
C ASN A 45 -4.05 9.52 11.33
N HIS A 46 -3.38 9.08 10.26
CA HIS A 46 -2.06 9.59 9.92
C HIS A 46 -1.99 10.37 8.60
N SER A 47 -3.02 10.31 7.78
CA SER A 47 -3.05 10.99 6.48
C SER A 47 -1.76 10.73 5.68
N PRO A 48 -1.48 9.46 5.31
CA PRO A 48 -0.22 9.12 4.67
C PRO A 48 -0.08 9.75 3.28
N ASP A 49 1.16 9.82 2.82
CA ASP A 49 1.49 10.31 1.48
C ASP A 49 1.38 9.22 0.42
N LEU A 50 1.43 7.95 0.84
CA LEU A 50 1.35 6.81 -0.06
C LEU A 50 0.87 5.59 0.72
N ILE A 51 0.16 4.70 0.03
CA ILE A 51 -0.35 3.46 0.61
C ILE A 51 0.19 2.28 -0.19
N LEU A 52 0.66 1.27 0.51
CA LEU A 52 1.04 -0.02 -0.04
C LEU A 52 0.09 -1.04 0.57
N SER A 53 -0.59 -1.84 -0.25
CA SER A 53 -1.56 -2.80 0.28
C SER A 53 -1.58 -4.08 -0.54
N ASP A 54 -1.56 -5.21 0.18
CA ASP A 54 -1.89 -6.47 -0.45
C ASP A 54 -3.35 -6.43 -0.92
N ILE A 55 -3.64 -7.05 -2.05
CA ILE A 55 -5.01 -7.17 -2.56
C ILE A 55 -5.86 -8.04 -1.64
N MET A 56 -5.29 -9.16 -1.19
CA MET A 56 -6.02 -10.13 -0.36
C MET A 56 -5.53 -10.08 1.07
N MET A 57 -6.43 -9.67 1.97
CA MET A 57 -6.16 -9.60 3.40
C MET A 57 -7.40 -10.04 4.16
N PRO A 58 -7.24 -10.51 5.44
CA PRO A 58 -8.38 -10.83 6.27
C PRO A 58 -9.30 -9.62 6.50
N PHE A 59 -10.58 -9.88 6.67
CA PHE A 59 -11.65 -8.94 7.03
C PHE A 59 -11.95 -7.92 5.93
N VAL A 60 -11.05 -6.99 5.66
CA VAL A 60 -11.22 -5.95 4.65
C VAL A 60 -10.11 -6.13 3.62
N SER A 61 -10.49 -6.36 2.37
CA SER A 61 -9.54 -6.58 1.27
C SER A 61 -8.86 -5.28 0.84
N GLY A 62 -7.78 -5.43 0.06
CA GLY A 62 -7.14 -4.26 -0.55
C GLY A 62 -8.09 -3.48 -1.48
N LEU A 63 -9.01 -4.17 -2.16
CA LEU A 63 -10.01 -3.51 -3.00
C LEU A 63 -10.92 -2.62 -2.17
N GLU A 64 -11.32 -3.09 -1.00
CA GLU A 64 -12.16 -2.30 -0.09
C GLU A 64 -11.39 -1.09 0.47
N VAL A 65 -10.09 -1.25 0.73
CA VAL A 65 -9.24 -0.14 1.16
C VAL A 65 -9.21 0.95 0.09
N ILE A 66 -9.02 0.57 -1.18
CA ILE A 66 -9.02 1.54 -2.29
C ILE A 66 -10.37 2.25 -2.39
N SER A 67 -11.45 1.48 -2.34
CA SER A 67 -12.80 2.04 -2.42
C SER A 67 -13.06 3.03 -1.29
N HIS A 68 -12.66 2.68 -0.07
CA HIS A 68 -12.81 3.58 1.09
C HIS A 68 -12.02 4.88 0.88
N LEU A 69 -10.78 4.77 0.41
CA LEU A 69 -9.91 5.91 0.17
C LEU A 69 -10.49 6.86 -0.88
N ARG A 70 -10.95 6.32 -2.00
CA ARG A 70 -11.43 7.13 -3.13
C ARG A 70 -12.87 7.63 -2.95
N ASN A 71 -13.76 6.75 -2.50
CA ASN A 71 -15.19 7.03 -2.48
C ASN A 71 -15.68 7.60 -1.15
N LYS A 72 -15.08 7.19 -0.04
CA LYS A 72 -15.51 7.63 1.28
C LYS A 72 -14.72 8.81 1.81
N LEU A 73 -13.38 8.76 1.65
CA LEU A 73 -12.51 9.83 2.11
C LEU A 73 -12.23 10.87 1.04
N ASP A 74 -12.57 10.56 -0.22
CA ASP A 74 -12.35 11.45 -1.36
C ASP A 74 -10.90 11.92 -1.47
N LEU A 75 -9.96 10.97 -1.33
CA LEU A 75 -8.53 11.26 -1.36
C LEU A 75 -7.88 10.70 -2.61
N ASP A 76 -6.87 11.44 -3.11
CA ASP A 76 -6.07 11.04 -4.27
C ASP A 76 -4.74 10.41 -3.89
N THR A 77 -4.55 10.07 -2.63
CA THR A 77 -3.32 9.46 -2.13
C THR A 77 -2.92 8.28 -3.01
N PRO A 78 -1.68 8.25 -3.55
CA PRO A 78 -1.26 7.13 -4.39
C PRO A 78 -1.27 5.82 -3.63
N ILE A 79 -1.69 4.76 -4.32
CA ILE A 79 -1.72 3.42 -3.74
C ILE A 79 -1.14 2.41 -4.73
N ILE A 80 -0.21 1.59 -4.23
CA ILE A 80 0.36 0.45 -4.96
C ILE A 80 -0.21 -0.80 -4.32
N VAL A 81 -0.76 -1.71 -5.12
CA VAL A 81 -1.27 -2.98 -4.62
C VAL A 81 -0.29 -4.11 -4.91
N PHE A 82 -0.24 -5.09 -4.00
CA PHE A 82 0.57 -6.29 -4.16
C PHE A 82 -0.35 -7.45 -4.50
N SER A 83 0.03 -8.26 -5.49
CA SER A 83 -0.77 -9.40 -5.90
C SER A 83 0.08 -10.64 -6.02
N SER A 84 -0.55 -11.80 -5.79
CA SER A 84 0.06 -13.12 -6.04
C SER A 84 -0.42 -13.64 -7.39
N ALA A 85 0.22 -14.72 -7.88
CA ALA A 85 -0.22 -15.35 -9.11
C ALA A 85 -1.68 -15.78 -9.01
N GLY A 86 -2.42 -15.61 -10.09
CA GLY A 86 -3.84 -15.97 -10.13
C GLY A 86 -4.79 -14.86 -9.71
N GLN A 87 -4.26 -13.66 -9.43
CA GLN A 87 -5.09 -12.53 -8.98
C GLN A 87 -5.26 -11.44 -10.04
N GLU A 88 -5.09 -11.79 -11.32
CA GLU A 88 -5.10 -10.80 -12.42
C GLU A 88 -6.41 -10.03 -12.51
N GLU A 89 -7.54 -10.71 -12.31
CA GLU A 89 -8.86 -10.04 -12.34
C GLU A 89 -9.00 -9.03 -11.20
N MET A 90 -8.44 -9.35 -10.04
CA MET A 90 -8.47 -8.46 -8.89
C MET A 90 -7.60 -7.24 -9.12
N VAL A 91 -6.46 -7.40 -9.82
CA VAL A 91 -5.60 -6.29 -10.19
C VAL A 91 -6.36 -5.32 -11.10
N LEU A 92 -7.10 -5.84 -12.10
CA LEU A 92 -7.93 -5.00 -12.97
C LEU A 92 -8.99 -4.24 -12.17
N LYS A 93 -9.65 -4.90 -11.23
CA LYS A 93 -10.60 -4.25 -10.35
C LYS A 93 -9.95 -3.15 -9.51
N ALA A 94 -8.73 -3.40 -9.03
CA ALA A 94 -7.99 -2.41 -8.25
C ALA A 94 -7.73 -1.15 -9.07
N PHE A 95 -7.30 -1.28 -10.32
CA PHE A 95 -7.11 -0.13 -11.20
C PHE A 95 -8.41 0.60 -11.47
N ASN A 96 -9.50 -0.13 -11.70
CA ASN A 96 -10.81 0.48 -11.92
C ASN A 96 -11.29 1.27 -10.69
N LEU A 97 -10.90 0.84 -9.49
CA LEU A 97 -11.25 1.53 -8.26
C LEU A 97 -10.31 2.70 -7.95
N GLY A 98 -9.20 2.82 -8.66
CA GLY A 98 -8.31 3.96 -8.49
C GLY A 98 -6.92 3.66 -7.98
N ALA A 99 -6.45 2.40 -8.05
CA ALA A 99 -5.06 2.08 -7.75
C ALA A 99 -4.13 2.72 -8.78
N ASN A 100 -2.98 3.17 -8.33
CA ASN A 100 -2.01 3.84 -9.19
C ASN A 100 -1.01 2.88 -9.82
N ASP A 101 -0.73 1.76 -9.16
CA ASP A 101 0.24 0.78 -9.65
C ASP A 101 0.01 -0.56 -8.96
N PHE A 102 0.68 -1.60 -9.46
CA PHE A 102 0.68 -2.89 -8.79
C PHE A 102 2.05 -3.54 -8.89
N MET A 103 2.33 -4.49 -8.00
CA MET A 103 3.51 -5.33 -8.08
C MET A 103 3.14 -6.78 -7.79
N GLY A 104 3.56 -7.68 -8.66
CA GLY A 104 3.35 -9.10 -8.46
C GLY A 104 4.36 -9.68 -7.48
N LYS A 105 3.90 -10.49 -6.53
CA LYS A 105 4.78 -11.20 -5.60
C LYS A 105 5.35 -12.46 -6.24
N PRO A 106 6.61 -12.80 -6.01
CA PRO A 106 7.61 -12.05 -5.25
C PRO A 106 8.17 -10.88 -6.07
N PHE A 107 8.52 -9.80 -5.39
CA PHE A 107 9.10 -8.62 -6.05
C PHE A 107 10.38 -8.18 -5.36
N SER A 108 11.17 -7.38 -6.09
CA SER A 108 12.40 -6.81 -5.55
C SER A 108 12.08 -5.57 -4.71
N PRO A 109 12.59 -5.47 -3.48
CA PRO A 109 12.46 -4.23 -2.71
C PRO A 109 13.05 -3.02 -3.42
N ASN A 110 14.10 -3.20 -4.22
CA ASN A 110 14.66 -2.13 -5.02
C ASN A 110 13.66 -1.57 -6.03
N GLU A 111 12.93 -2.45 -6.71
CA GLU A 111 11.90 -2.03 -7.66
C GLU A 111 10.77 -1.27 -6.96
N LEU A 112 10.37 -1.74 -5.79
CA LEU A 112 9.35 -1.04 -5.01
C LEU A 112 9.80 0.37 -4.65
N VAL A 113 11.03 0.53 -4.19
CA VAL A 113 11.59 1.85 -3.86
C VAL A 113 11.53 2.79 -5.06
N ILE A 114 11.90 2.30 -6.25
CA ILE A 114 11.87 3.10 -7.47
C ILE A 114 10.45 3.57 -7.78
N ARG A 115 9.47 2.69 -7.67
CA ARG A 115 8.07 3.03 -7.94
C ARG A 115 7.51 4.02 -6.92
N ILE A 116 7.88 3.87 -5.65
CA ILE A 116 7.48 4.81 -4.60
C ILE A 116 8.04 6.20 -4.91
N LYS A 117 9.31 6.29 -5.22
CA LYS A 117 9.95 7.57 -5.51
C LYS A 117 9.32 8.26 -6.72
N ARG A 118 8.97 7.48 -7.74
CA ARG A 118 8.30 8.03 -8.91
C ARG A 118 6.93 8.63 -8.56
N LEU A 119 6.15 7.91 -7.76
CA LEU A 119 4.82 8.39 -7.36
C LEU A 119 4.88 9.58 -6.42
N LEU A 120 5.87 9.64 -5.54
CA LEU A 120 6.03 10.75 -4.60
C LEU A 120 6.84 11.92 -5.18
N GLY A 121 7.44 11.75 -6.35
CA GLY A 121 8.23 12.80 -6.98
C GLY A 121 9.58 13.04 -6.28
N THR A 122 10.12 12.03 -5.65
CA THR A 122 11.38 12.17 -4.88
C THR A 122 12.56 11.35 -5.42
#